data_1e060f26b1e65e22876e550faf8bf232
#
_entry.id   1e060f26b1e65e22876e550faf8bf232
#
_cell.length_a   1.000
_cell.length_b   1.000
_cell.length_c   1.000
_cell.angle_alpha   90.00
_cell.angle_beta   90.00
_cell.angle_gamma   90.00
#
_symmetry.space_group_name_H-M   'P 1'
#
loop_
_entity.id
_entity.type
_entity.pdbx_description
1 polymer ?
#
loop_
_entity_poly.entity_id
_entity_poly.type
_entity_poly.pdbx_seq_one_letter_code
_entity_poly.pdbx_strand_id
1 'polypeptide(L)'
;MQPIYCFNLEIKMNEKDLIKLWLRMRSQIIMAQIAPSLVLIGIFVTSAFGKFDTASDASKYLAIGVAAVTGILAIISQYAAVREGESVVEDLAKISGKSALGTKISQSRGLLSISASAITGFGIAIFALVVWAILG
;
A
#
# COMPACT_ATOMS: atom_id res chain seq x y z
N MET A 1 30.68 15.45 41.57
CA MET A 1 29.36 15.35 40.89
C MET A 1 29.56 15.72 39.44
N GLN A 2 29.63 14.74 38.57
CA GLN A 2 29.70 14.99 37.14
C GLN A 2 28.29 15.15 36.59
N PRO A 3 28.02 16.16 35.77
CA PRO A 3 26.71 16.27 35.13
C PRO A 3 26.56 15.12 34.17
N ILE A 4 25.49 14.37 34.35
CA ILE A 4 25.00 13.37 33.40
C ILE A 4 24.66 14.14 32.13
N TYR A 5 25.58 14.14 31.16
CA TYR A 5 25.26 14.53 29.81
C TYR A 5 24.23 13.52 29.29
N CYS A 6 22.97 13.89 29.34
CA CYS A 6 21.97 13.26 28.55
C CYS A 6 22.45 13.32 27.10
N PHE A 7 22.99 12.22 26.63
CA PHE A 7 23.37 12.00 25.27
C PHE A 7 22.06 11.92 24.47
N ASN A 8 21.48 13.07 24.15
CA ASN A 8 20.48 13.18 23.12
C ASN A 8 21.17 12.87 21.80
N LEU A 9 21.33 11.58 21.57
CA LEU A 9 21.49 11.05 20.22
C LEU A 9 20.14 11.29 19.51
N GLU A 10 19.88 12.52 19.10
CA GLU A 10 19.06 12.74 17.94
C GLU A 10 19.79 12.03 16.80
N ILE A 11 19.35 10.82 16.49
CA ILE A 11 19.74 10.12 15.27
C ILE A 11 19.11 10.93 14.14
N LYS A 12 19.77 12.03 13.79
CA LYS A 12 19.36 12.86 12.67
C LYS A 12 19.68 12.08 11.41
N MET A 13 18.66 11.38 10.90
CA MET A 13 18.78 10.65 9.64
C MET A 13 19.22 11.63 8.55
N ASN A 14 20.23 11.25 7.79
CA ASN A 14 20.68 12.06 6.68
C ASN A 14 19.77 11.86 5.46
N GLU A 15 19.89 12.75 4.47
CA GLU A 15 19.09 12.70 3.23
C GLU A 15 19.17 11.33 2.54
N LYS A 16 20.34 10.71 2.49
CA LYS A 16 20.56 9.40 1.87
C LYS A 16 19.74 8.29 2.53
N ASP A 17 19.66 8.30 3.84
CA ASP A 17 18.94 7.29 4.61
C ASP A 17 17.42 7.46 4.45
N LEU A 18 16.95 8.70 4.42
CA LEU A 18 15.54 9.01 4.15
C LEU A 18 15.13 8.61 2.72
N ILE A 19 15.97 8.84 1.72
CA ILE A 19 15.72 8.39 0.35
C ILE A 19 15.68 6.86 0.26
N LYS A 20 16.58 6.15 0.94
CA LYS A 20 16.56 4.67 0.99
C LYS A 20 15.27 4.17 1.65
N LEU A 21 14.84 4.80 2.73
CA LEU A 21 13.60 4.46 3.41
C LEU A 21 12.40 4.70 2.50
N TRP A 22 12.35 5.82 1.78
CA TRP A 22 11.35 6.11 0.76
C TRP A 22 11.25 5.03 -0.32
N LEU A 23 12.39 4.61 -0.87
CA LEU A 23 12.43 3.55 -1.89
C LEU A 23 11.94 2.21 -1.32
N ARG A 24 12.26 1.90 -0.07
CA ARG A 24 11.76 0.70 0.62
C ARG A 24 10.23 0.75 0.79
N MET A 25 9.68 1.89 1.20
CA MET A 25 8.22 2.07 1.31
C MET A 25 7.52 1.85 -0.02
N ARG A 26 8.03 2.44 -1.11
CA ARG A 26 7.47 2.22 -2.45
C ARG A 26 7.51 0.75 -2.87
N SER A 27 8.61 0.06 -2.59
CA SER A 27 8.73 -1.37 -2.86
C SER A 27 7.70 -2.19 -2.08
N GLN A 28 7.46 -1.87 -0.80
CA GLN A 28 6.46 -2.54 0.03
C GLN A 28 5.04 -2.34 -0.52
N ILE A 29 4.69 -1.14 -0.99
CA ILE A 29 3.40 -0.86 -1.61
C ILE A 29 3.18 -1.75 -2.84
N ILE A 30 4.20 -1.89 -3.69
CA ILE A 30 4.14 -2.73 -4.89
C ILE A 30 4.02 -4.21 -4.52
N MET A 31 4.82 -4.67 -3.56
CA MET A 31 4.81 -6.07 -3.10
C MET A 31 3.47 -6.47 -2.46
N ALA A 32 2.83 -5.55 -1.73
CA ALA A 32 1.53 -5.80 -1.12
C ALA A 32 0.40 -6.02 -2.15
N GLN A 33 0.58 -5.62 -3.41
CA GLN A 33 -0.40 -5.82 -4.48
C GLN A 33 -0.31 -7.20 -5.13
N ILE A 34 0.77 -7.95 -4.93
CA ILE A 34 0.98 -9.24 -5.61
C ILE A 34 -0.10 -10.25 -5.22
N ALA A 35 -0.35 -10.45 -3.94
CA ALA A 35 -1.32 -11.43 -3.48
C ALA A 35 -2.75 -11.14 -3.98
N PRO A 36 -3.32 -9.94 -3.81
CA PRO A 36 -4.64 -9.65 -4.34
C PRO A 36 -4.69 -9.71 -5.87
N SER A 37 -3.61 -9.36 -6.59
CA SER A 37 -3.56 -9.48 -8.04
C SER A 37 -3.66 -10.93 -8.50
N LEU A 38 -2.99 -11.85 -7.83
CA LEU A 38 -3.08 -13.29 -8.14
C LEU A 38 -4.49 -13.83 -7.90
N VAL A 39 -5.14 -13.42 -6.81
CA VAL A 39 -6.54 -13.79 -6.51
C VAL A 39 -7.48 -13.26 -7.59
N LEU A 40 -7.31 -12.00 -8.01
CA LEU A 40 -8.12 -11.39 -9.07
C LEU A 40 -7.94 -12.09 -10.41
N ILE A 41 -6.71 -12.47 -10.77
CA ILE A 41 -6.43 -13.25 -11.98
C ILE A 41 -7.14 -14.61 -11.91
N GLY A 42 -7.06 -15.31 -10.77
CA GLY A 42 -7.75 -16.58 -10.57
C GLY A 42 -9.27 -16.45 -10.73
N ILE A 43 -9.88 -15.44 -10.13
CA ILE A 43 -11.31 -15.17 -10.25
C ILE A 43 -11.68 -14.80 -11.69
N PHE A 44 -10.91 -13.94 -12.33
CA PHE A 44 -11.14 -13.55 -13.73
C PHE A 44 -11.11 -14.74 -14.67
N VAL A 45 -10.09 -15.58 -14.58
CA VAL A 45 -9.97 -16.80 -15.41
C VAL A 45 -11.15 -17.74 -15.16
N THR A 46 -11.49 -17.99 -13.90
CA THR A 46 -12.62 -18.88 -13.53
C THR A 46 -13.94 -18.34 -14.05
N SER A 47 -14.16 -17.04 -13.97
CA SER A 47 -15.35 -16.35 -14.50
C SER A 47 -15.39 -16.41 -16.04
N ALA A 48 -14.28 -16.12 -16.70
CA ALA A 48 -14.19 -16.14 -18.16
C ALA A 48 -14.50 -17.52 -18.77
N PHE A 49 -14.23 -18.59 -18.03
CA PHE A 49 -14.59 -19.95 -18.44
C PHE A 49 -16.00 -20.40 -17.97
N GLY A 50 -16.80 -19.52 -17.42
CA GLY A 50 -18.16 -19.80 -16.94
C GLY A 50 -18.21 -20.83 -15.79
N LYS A 51 -17.12 -21.03 -15.05
CA LYS A 51 -17.04 -22.03 -14.00
C LYS A 51 -17.86 -21.70 -12.76
N PHE A 52 -18.18 -20.42 -12.55
CA PHE A 52 -19.05 -20.01 -11.45
C PHE A 52 -20.52 -20.38 -11.67
N ASP A 53 -20.97 -20.53 -12.92
CA ASP A 53 -22.36 -20.90 -13.23
C ASP A 53 -22.70 -22.32 -12.71
N THR A 54 -21.70 -23.22 -12.74
CA THR A 54 -21.85 -24.62 -12.29
C THR A 54 -21.25 -24.88 -10.91
N ALA A 55 -20.66 -23.86 -10.27
CA ALA A 55 -20.04 -24.00 -8.97
C ALA A 55 -21.10 -24.04 -7.85
N SER A 56 -20.79 -24.79 -6.77
CA SER A 56 -21.61 -24.76 -5.57
C SER A 56 -21.57 -23.38 -4.90
N ASP A 57 -22.63 -23.05 -4.19
CA ASP A 57 -22.69 -21.78 -3.43
C ASP A 57 -21.55 -21.67 -2.43
N ALA A 58 -21.15 -22.77 -1.79
CA ALA A 58 -20.01 -22.80 -0.89
C ALA A 58 -18.71 -22.36 -1.61
N SER A 59 -18.48 -22.81 -2.85
CA SER A 59 -17.31 -22.40 -3.63
C SER A 59 -17.36 -20.92 -4.03
N LYS A 60 -18.54 -20.41 -4.38
CA LYS A 60 -18.75 -19.00 -4.71
C LYS A 60 -18.45 -18.10 -3.51
N TYR A 61 -19.03 -18.42 -2.34
CA TYR A 61 -18.80 -17.66 -1.11
C TYR A 61 -17.35 -17.76 -0.62
N LEU A 62 -16.69 -18.92 -0.80
CA LEU A 62 -15.27 -19.06 -0.50
C LEU A 62 -14.42 -18.11 -1.37
N ALA A 63 -14.69 -18.05 -2.67
CA ALA A 63 -13.97 -17.14 -3.58
C ALA A 63 -14.16 -15.67 -3.18
N ILE A 64 -15.38 -15.25 -2.84
CA ILE A 64 -15.67 -13.91 -2.34
C ILE A 64 -14.94 -13.64 -1.02
N GLY A 65 -14.95 -14.60 -0.09
CA GLY A 65 -14.27 -14.49 1.19
C GLY A 65 -12.75 -14.32 1.03
N VAL A 66 -12.13 -15.10 0.15
CA VAL A 66 -10.69 -14.97 -0.15
C VAL A 66 -10.38 -13.61 -0.78
N ALA A 67 -11.21 -13.14 -1.73
CA ALA A 67 -11.05 -11.83 -2.34
C ALA A 67 -11.21 -10.70 -1.30
N ALA A 68 -12.19 -10.79 -0.41
CA ALA A 68 -12.42 -9.81 0.65
C ALA A 68 -11.22 -9.72 1.61
N VAL A 69 -10.77 -10.86 2.14
CA VAL A 69 -9.68 -10.90 3.11
C VAL A 69 -8.37 -10.39 2.49
N THR A 70 -8.01 -10.87 1.29
CA THR A 70 -6.78 -10.43 0.62
C THR A 70 -6.85 -8.95 0.24
N GLY A 71 -8.00 -8.46 -0.21
CA GLY A 71 -8.21 -7.04 -0.54
C GLY A 71 -8.12 -6.14 0.69
N ILE A 72 -8.76 -6.50 1.79
CA ILE A 72 -8.71 -5.72 3.04
C ILE A 72 -7.28 -5.67 3.59
N LEU A 73 -6.59 -6.81 3.67
CA LEU A 73 -5.21 -6.85 4.15
C LEU A 73 -4.25 -6.04 3.27
N ALA A 74 -4.46 -6.06 1.94
CA ALA A 74 -3.69 -5.24 1.02
C ALA A 74 -3.93 -3.74 1.25
N ILE A 75 -5.19 -3.30 1.42
CA ILE A 75 -5.53 -1.90 1.70
C ILE A 75 -4.90 -1.45 3.01
N ILE A 76 -4.98 -2.24 4.07
CA ILE A 76 -4.39 -1.92 5.38
C ILE A 76 -2.87 -1.76 5.25
N SER A 77 -2.19 -2.71 4.59
CA SER A 77 -0.73 -2.68 4.40
C SER A 77 -0.29 -1.48 3.56
N GLN A 78 -1.01 -1.17 2.49
CA GLN A 78 -0.72 -0.04 1.63
C GLN A 78 -0.96 1.29 2.35
N TYR A 79 -2.04 1.38 3.12
CA TYR A 79 -2.35 2.59 3.89
C TYR A 79 -1.30 2.85 4.97
N ALA A 80 -0.84 1.82 5.67
CA ALA A 80 0.25 1.93 6.63
C ALA A 80 1.53 2.44 5.95
N ALA A 81 1.93 1.85 4.82
CA ALA A 81 3.11 2.28 4.06
C ALA A 81 3.00 3.73 3.55
N VAL A 82 1.81 4.17 3.14
CA VAL A 82 1.58 5.57 2.74
C VAL A 82 1.79 6.52 3.93
N ARG A 83 1.25 6.19 5.10
CA ARG A 83 1.42 7.02 6.31
C ARG A 83 2.87 7.12 6.76
N GLU A 84 3.60 6.01 6.71
CA GLU A 84 5.04 6.01 6.98
C GLU A 84 5.80 6.83 5.93
N GLY A 85 5.41 6.73 4.65
CA GLY A 85 5.94 7.55 3.57
C GLY A 85 5.71 9.05 3.77
N GLU A 86 4.57 9.45 4.30
CA GLU A 86 4.29 10.86 4.65
C GLU A 86 5.26 11.39 5.71
N SER A 87 5.59 10.57 6.71
CA SER A 87 6.57 10.94 7.75
C SER A 87 7.98 11.12 7.14
N VAL A 88 8.38 10.26 6.23
CA VAL A 88 9.67 10.37 5.51
C VAL A 88 9.72 11.66 4.67
N VAL A 89 8.64 12.00 3.99
CA VAL A 89 8.52 13.25 3.20
C VAL A 89 8.64 14.48 4.11
N GLU A 90 8.01 14.44 5.28
CA GLU A 90 8.04 15.53 6.24
C GLU A 90 9.45 15.72 6.81
N ASP A 91 10.14 14.65 7.19
CA ASP A 91 11.52 14.72 7.69
C ASP A 91 12.50 15.19 6.60
N LEU A 92 12.29 14.73 5.37
CA LEU A 92 13.08 15.17 4.22
C LEU A 92 12.88 16.67 3.93
N ALA A 93 11.66 17.18 4.16
CA ALA A 93 11.36 18.60 3.99
C ALA A 93 12.16 19.51 4.95
N LYS A 94 12.49 19.02 6.14
CA LYS A 94 13.26 19.75 7.18
C LYS A 94 14.75 19.87 6.86
N ILE A 95 15.29 19.07 5.95
CA ILE A 95 16.71 19.09 5.57
C ILE A 95 16.99 20.31 4.69
N SER A 96 18.00 21.13 5.07
CA SER A 96 18.53 22.22 4.26
C SER A 96 19.59 21.72 3.27
N GLY A 97 19.65 22.30 2.08
CA GLY A 97 20.67 21.95 1.07
C GLY A 97 20.48 20.55 0.46
N LYS A 98 19.24 20.07 0.40
CA LYS A 98 18.92 18.76 -0.19
C LYS A 98 19.12 18.72 -1.69
N SER A 99 19.37 17.52 -2.22
CA SER A 99 19.51 17.25 -3.65
C SER A 99 18.21 17.53 -4.42
N ALA A 100 18.30 17.58 -5.75
CA ALA A 100 17.12 17.72 -6.61
C ALA A 100 16.12 16.58 -6.38
N LEU A 101 16.60 15.36 -6.13
CA LEU A 101 15.76 14.20 -5.82
C LEU A 101 15.08 14.37 -4.46
N GLY A 102 15.82 14.76 -3.42
CA GLY A 102 15.28 15.04 -2.10
C GLY A 102 14.22 16.13 -2.12
N THR A 103 14.42 17.18 -2.91
CA THR A 103 13.45 18.25 -3.12
C THR A 103 12.16 17.71 -3.75
N LYS A 104 12.27 16.92 -4.81
CA LYS A 104 11.11 16.32 -5.48
C LYS A 104 10.31 15.39 -4.58
N ILE A 105 10.98 14.55 -3.79
CA ILE A 105 10.33 13.64 -2.84
C ILE A 105 9.64 14.46 -1.73
N SER A 106 10.29 15.49 -1.17
CA SER A 106 9.71 16.31 -0.12
C SER A 106 8.43 17.07 -0.54
N GLN A 107 8.20 17.23 -1.83
CA GLN A 107 7.01 17.86 -2.40
C GLN A 107 5.90 16.86 -2.76
N SER A 108 6.13 15.55 -2.60
CA SER A 108 5.20 14.51 -3.05
C SER A 108 4.10 14.14 -2.03
N ARG A 109 3.96 14.88 -0.92
CA ARG A 109 2.94 14.61 0.11
C ARG A 109 1.51 14.55 -0.44
N GLY A 110 1.17 15.47 -1.35
CA GLY A 110 -0.15 15.48 -2.00
C GLY A 110 -0.42 14.24 -2.85
N LEU A 111 0.61 13.73 -3.53
CA LEU A 111 0.51 12.51 -4.33
C LEU A 111 0.28 11.27 -3.46
N LEU A 112 0.88 11.20 -2.27
CA LEU A 112 0.68 10.10 -1.32
C LEU A 112 -0.77 10.05 -0.84
N SER A 113 -1.35 11.19 -0.48
CA SER A 113 -2.75 11.28 -0.04
C SER A 113 -3.72 10.87 -1.16
N ILE A 114 -3.49 11.33 -2.39
CA ILE A 114 -4.28 10.93 -3.56
C ILE A 114 -4.15 9.42 -3.81
N SER A 115 -2.94 8.87 -3.68
CA SER A 115 -2.70 7.43 -3.85
C SER A 115 -3.46 6.60 -2.82
N ALA A 116 -3.50 7.01 -1.55
CA ALA A 116 -4.25 6.32 -0.51
C ALA A 116 -5.76 6.29 -0.81
N SER A 117 -6.32 7.42 -1.25
CA SER A 117 -7.74 7.53 -1.61
C SER A 117 -8.05 6.69 -2.86
N ALA A 118 -7.18 6.71 -3.87
CA ALA A 118 -7.34 5.93 -5.09
C ALA A 118 -7.28 4.41 -4.81
N ILE A 119 -6.32 3.95 -4.00
CA ILE A 119 -6.19 2.55 -3.60
C ILE A 119 -7.49 2.05 -2.94
N THR A 120 -8.03 2.82 -1.99
CA THR A 120 -9.26 2.47 -1.29
C THR A 120 -10.47 2.47 -2.24
N GLY A 121 -10.63 3.53 -3.04
CA GLY A 121 -11.75 3.67 -3.96
C GLY A 121 -11.78 2.58 -5.03
N PHE A 122 -10.64 2.33 -5.70
CA PHE A 122 -10.54 1.26 -6.70
C PHE A 122 -10.66 -0.12 -6.07
N GLY A 123 -10.13 -0.34 -4.86
CA GLY A 123 -10.28 -1.60 -4.14
C GLY A 123 -11.76 -1.96 -3.91
N ILE A 124 -12.55 -1.00 -3.45
CA ILE A 124 -14.00 -1.18 -3.24
C ILE A 124 -14.72 -1.44 -4.57
N ALA A 125 -14.41 -0.68 -5.62
CA ALA A 125 -15.02 -0.85 -6.93
C ALA A 125 -14.72 -2.23 -7.54
N ILE A 126 -13.46 -2.67 -7.47
CA ILE A 126 -13.06 -4.00 -7.97
C ILE A 126 -13.74 -5.10 -7.15
N PHE A 127 -13.83 -4.96 -5.82
CA PHE A 127 -14.52 -5.95 -5.00
C PHE A 127 -16.01 -6.08 -5.37
N ALA A 128 -16.69 -4.96 -5.61
CA ALA A 128 -18.08 -4.98 -6.10
C ALA A 128 -18.23 -5.71 -7.43
N LEU A 129 -17.28 -5.50 -8.37
CA LEU A 129 -17.25 -6.24 -9.65
C LEU A 129 -16.98 -7.73 -9.45
N VAL A 130 -16.12 -8.11 -8.52
CA VAL A 130 -15.86 -9.53 -8.16
C VAL A 130 -17.11 -10.19 -7.64
N VAL A 131 -17.82 -9.56 -6.72
CA VAL A 131 -19.11 -10.08 -6.18
C VAL A 131 -20.11 -10.25 -7.32
N TRP A 132 -20.24 -9.26 -8.18
CA TRP A 132 -21.13 -9.36 -9.34
C TRP A 132 -20.73 -10.47 -10.31
N ALA A 133 -19.44 -10.65 -10.63
CA ALA A 133 -18.96 -11.67 -11.52
C ALA A 133 -19.14 -13.11 -10.98
N ILE A 134 -19.25 -13.27 -9.67
CA ILE A 134 -19.40 -14.60 -9.03
C ILE A 134 -20.87 -14.95 -8.80
N LEU A 135 -21.70 -13.97 -8.45
CA LEU A 135 -23.11 -14.16 -8.06
C LEU A 135 -24.12 -13.74 -9.13
N GLY A 136 -23.72 -12.87 -10.07
CA GLY A 136 -24.57 -12.39 -11.18
C GLY A 136 -24.55 -13.36 -12.31
#